data_52dfc12fc7467d5e50f63b561b6c6c0a
#
_entry.id   52dfc12fc7467d5e50f63b561b6c6c0a
#
_cell.length_a   1.000
_cell.length_b   1.000
_cell.length_c   1.000
_cell.angle_alpha   90.00
_cell.angle_beta   90.00
_cell.angle_gamma   90.00
#
_symmetry.space_group_name_H-M   'P 1'
#
loop_
_entity.id
_entity.type
_entity.pdbx_description
1 polymer ?
#
loop_
_entity_poly.entity_id
_entity_poly.type
_entity_poly.pdbx_seq_one_letter_code
_entity_poly.pdbx_strand_id
1 'polypeptide(L)'
;VYLNGQEVFRPMLVRSGQQEGLSIINSNMVEKINFSTGGFEAKYGDKMSSVLDITYKKPKKFEASANGSLLGGGAYVGYGNDKFSVMSSIRYKTTRYLLGSLETTGEYRPNFLDYQAYLSWTPNERWAFDFIGNISDNHYNFKPESRETKFGTINDAKTFKVYFDGKEKDLFRTYYGAFTATRKFGKNTELSLLGSAFSTHEQETYDITGEYWLNESGSQEELGVGVYREHARNYLDAKVASAALRLKTRFGAHNLEAAVSLRTEHVE
;
A
#
# COMPACT_ATOMS: atom_id res chain seq x y z
N VAL A 1 0.74 -3.92 -11.28
CA VAL A 1 -0.66 -4.21 -10.89
C VAL A 1 -1.57 -3.27 -11.65
N TYR A 2 -2.71 -3.79 -12.11
CA TYR A 2 -3.74 -3.01 -12.79
C TYR A 2 -5.03 -3.05 -11.97
N LEU A 3 -5.73 -1.94 -11.92
CA LEU A 3 -7.04 -1.80 -11.28
C LEU A 3 -8.02 -1.17 -12.28
N ASN A 4 -9.05 -1.91 -12.68
CA ASN A 4 -9.99 -1.51 -13.74
C ASN A 4 -9.29 -1.03 -15.02
N GLY A 5 -8.17 -1.70 -15.40
CA GLY A 5 -7.38 -1.38 -16.59
C GLY A 5 -6.44 -0.18 -16.45
N GLN A 6 -6.36 0.46 -15.29
CA GLN A 6 -5.41 1.52 -14.95
C GLN A 6 -4.19 0.94 -14.22
N GLU A 7 -3.00 1.37 -14.56
CA GLU A 7 -1.80 0.94 -13.86
C GLU A 7 -1.71 1.58 -12.46
N VAL A 8 -1.44 0.75 -11.46
CA VAL A 8 -1.14 1.18 -10.09
C VAL A 8 0.35 1.06 -9.85
N PHE A 9 1.02 2.20 -9.67
CA PHE A 9 2.49 2.26 -9.57
C PHE A 9 3.02 1.73 -8.25
N ARG A 10 2.28 1.94 -7.17
CA ARG A 10 2.64 1.49 -5.83
C ARG A 10 1.50 0.71 -5.17
N PRO A 11 1.39 -0.60 -5.46
CA PRO A 11 0.28 -1.41 -4.96
C PRO A 11 0.37 -1.70 -3.46
N MET A 12 1.58 -1.65 -2.86
CA MET A 12 1.79 -1.76 -1.42
C MET A 12 1.99 -0.38 -0.83
N LEU A 13 1.18 -0.02 0.15
CA LEU A 13 1.13 1.32 0.74
C LEU A 13 2.24 1.59 1.75
N VAL A 14 2.97 0.57 2.19
CA VAL A 14 4.11 0.66 3.11
C VAL A 14 5.22 -0.26 2.64
N ARG A 15 6.48 0.14 2.82
CA ARG A 15 7.66 -0.52 2.26
C ARG A 15 8.57 -1.22 3.28
N SER A 16 8.44 -0.98 4.58
CA SER A 16 9.35 -1.54 5.57
C SER A 16 9.12 -3.03 5.79
N GLY A 17 10.19 -3.82 5.86
CA GLY A 17 10.15 -5.28 6.00
C GLY A 17 9.55 -5.80 7.31
N GLN A 18 9.47 -4.96 8.35
CA GLN A 18 8.82 -5.28 9.62
C GLN A 18 7.37 -4.79 9.68
N GLN A 19 6.93 -4.06 8.67
CA GLN A 19 5.60 -3.49 8.60
C GLN A 19 4.78 -4.25 7.56
N GLU A 20 3.82 -5.04 8.01
CA GLU A 20 2.79 -5.57 7.13
C GLU A 20 1.86 -4.45 6.69
N GLY A 21 2.20 -3.81 5.57
CA GLY A 21 1.41 -2.76 4.96
C GLY A 21 0.08 -3.26 4.41
N LEU A 22 -0.87 -2.34 4.27
CA LEU A 22 -2.06 -2.58 3.48
C LEU A 22 -1.71 -2.46 1.99
N SER A 23 -2.22 -3.39 1.19
CA SER A 23 -2.29 -3.17 -0.26
C SER A 23 -3.32 -2.08 -0.57
N ILE A 24 -3.10 -1.31 -1.62
CA ILE A 24 -4.12 -0.39 -2.16
C ILE A 24 -5.41 -1.12 -2.52
N ILE A 25 -5.34 -2.42 -2.79
CA ILE A 25 -6.50 -3.22 -3.17
C ILE A 25 -7.33 -3.58 -1.94
N ASN A 26 -8.59 -3.17 -1.93
CA ASN A 26 -9.55 -3.55 -0.91
C ASN A 26 -10.38 -4.75 -1.40
N SER A 27 -10.22 -5.89 -0.74
CA SER A 27 -10.89 -7.15 -1.11
C SER A 27 -12.43 -7.05 -1.12
N ASN A 28 -13.02 -6.20 -0.27
CA ASN A 28 -14.48 -6.00 -0.25
C ASN A 28 -15.01 -5.36 -1.54
N MET A 29 -14.17 -4.66 -2.28
CA MET A 29 -14.51 -3.98 -3.54
C MET A 29 -14.23 -4.83 -4.78
N VAL A 30 -13.50 -5.95 -4.64
CA VAL A 30 -13.03 -6.77 -5.76
C VAL A 30 -14.13 -7.69 -6.27
N GLU A 31 -14.33 -7.69 -7.59
CA GLU A 31 -15.17 -8.64 -8.31
C GLU A 31 -14.34 -9.79 -8.88
N LYS A 32 -13.23 -9.44 -9.56
CA LYS A 32 -12.42 -10.40 -10.31
C LYS A 32 -10.94 -10.08 -10.21
N ILE A 33 -10.13 -11.13 -10.14
CA ILE A 33 -8.67 -11.06 -10.20
C ILE A 33 -8.20 -11.97 -11.34
N ASN A 34 -7.43 -11.42 -12.28
CA ASN A 34 -6.70 -12.18 -13.28
C ASN A 34 -5.22 -12.08 -12.96
N PHE A 35 -4.59 -13.23 -12.79
CA PHE A 35 -3.16 -13.33 -12.55
C PHE A 35 -2.48 -14.09 -13.69
N SER A 36 -1.42 -13.52 -14.26
CA SER A 36 -0.65 -14.10 -15.34
C SER A 36 0.84 -14.11 -15.01
N THR A 37 1.50 -15.26 -15.17
CA THR A 37 2.94 -15.46 -14.90
C THR A 37 3.73 -15.69 -16.18
N GLY A 38 3.60 -14.82 -17.15
CA GLY A 38 4.18 -14.92 -18.47
C GLY A 38 3.12 -15.02 -19.57
N GLY A 39 3.51 -14.82 -20.82
CA GLY A 39 2.59 -14.85 -21.96
C GLY A 39 1.49 -13.79 -21.89
N PHE A 40 1.83 -12.58 -21.46
CA PHE A 40 0.86 -11.50 -21.27
C PHE A 40 0.23 -11.03 -22.57
N GLU A 41 -1.01 -10.58 -22.49
CA GLU A 41 -1.62 -9.84 -23.58
C GLU A 41 -0.82 -8.54 -23.87
N ALA A 42 -0.72 -8.15 -25.13
CA ALA A 42 0.07 -6.97 -25.56
C ALA A 42 -0.31 -5.66 -24.85
N LYS A 43 -1.53 -5.54 -24.33
CA LYS A 43 -1.99 -4.40 -23.55
C LYS A 43 -1.19 -4.14 -22.26
N TYR A 44 -0.48 -5.16 -21.74
CA TYR A 44 0.36 -5.07 -20.56
C TYR A 44 1.84 -4.90 -20.95
N GLY A 45 2.15 -3.86 -21.70
CA GLY A 45 3.53 -3.54 -22.10
C GLY A 45 4.49 -3.45 -20.91
N ASP A 46 5.78 -3.67 -21.17
CA ASP A 46 6.90 -3.48 -20.24
C ASP A 46 6.83 -4.33 -18.94
N LYS A 47 6.15 -5.48 -18.97
CA LYS A 47 6.08 -6.42 -17.83
C LYS A 47 6.97 -7.62 -18.11
N MET A 48 7.81 -7.97 -17.12
CA MET A 48 8.83 -9.00 -17.26
C MET A 48 8.50 -10.31 -16.51
N SER A 49 7.72 -10.24 -15.44
CA SER A 49 7.51 -11.41 -14.56
C SER A 49 6.05 -11.81 -14.40
N SER A 50 5.20 -10.90 -13.97
CA SER A 50 3.80 -11.19 -13.71
C SER A 50 2.90 -9.97 -13.88
N VAL A 51 1.63 -10.21 -14.15
CA VAL A 51 0.56 -9.20 -14.20
C VAL A 51 -0.55 -9.63 -13.26
N LEU A 52 -0.96 -8.70 -12.41
CA LEU A 52 -2.16 -8.81 -11.59
C LEU A 52 -3.14 -7.74 -12.07
N ASP A 53 -4.24 -8.18 -12.68
CA ASP A 53 -5.31 -7.31 -13.19
C ASP A 53 -6.58 -7.54 -12.37
N ILE A 54 -7.04 -6.47 -11.70
CA ILE A 54 -8.10 -6.49 -10.72
C ILE A 54 -9.26 -5.64 -11.22
N THR A 55 -10.45 -6.19 -11.13
CA THR A 55 -11.69 -5.51 -11.48
C THR A 55 -12.53 -5.31 -10.23
N TYR A 56 -12.97 -4.09 -9.99
CA TYR A 56 -13.88 -3.75 -8.90
C TYR A 56 -15.34 -4.05 -9.30
N LYS A 57 -16.14 -4.40 -8.29
CA LYS A 57 -17.58 -4.63 -8.41
C LYS A 57 -18.32 -3.40 -8.93
N LYS A 58 -19.48 -3.65 -9.50
CA LYS A 58 -20.49 -2.61 -9.80
C LYS A 58 -21.80 -3.04 -9.13
N PRO A 59 -22.01 -2.72 -7.84
CA PRO A 59 -23.25 -3.05 -7.13
C PRO A 59 -24.46 -2.56 -7.88
N LYS A 60 -25.52 -3.38 -7.92
CA LYS A 60 -26.84 -3.04 -8.53
C LYS A 60 -27.90 -2.77 -7.47
N LYS A 61 -27.58 -3.00 -6.21
CA LYS A 61 -28.43 -2.79 -5.04
C LYS A 61 -27.57 -2.35 -3.87
N PHE A 62 -28.22 -1.95 -2.78
CA PHE A 62 -27.49 -1.65 -1.55
C PHE A 62 -26.82 -2.91 -1.00
N GLU A 63 -25.56 -2.78 -0.65
CA GLU A 63 -24.76 -3.76 0.07
C GLU A 63 -23.83 -3.04 1.05
N ALA A 64 -23.57 -3.65 2.19
CA ALA A 64 -22.65 -3.12 3.19
C ALA A 64 -22.01 -4.27 3.96
N SER A 65 -20.81 -4.04 4.42
CA SER A 65 -20.10 -4.93 5.35
C SER A 65 -19.24 -4.13 6.31
N ALA A 66 -19.09 -4.65 7.51
CA ALA A 66 -18.14 -4.14 8.50
C ALA A 66 -17.43 -5.31 9.17
N ASN A 67 -16.18 -5.12 9.50
CA ASN A 67 -15.37 -6.09 10.22
C ASN A 67 -14.54 -5.38 11.28
N GLY A 68 -14.26 -6.08 12.36
CA GLY A 68 -13.44 -5.59 13.47
C GLY A 68 -12.65 -6.72 14.09
N SER A 69 -11.41 -6.42 14.50
CA SER A 69 -10.53 -7.34 15.20
C SER A 69 -9.56 -6.56 16.09
N LEU A 70 -8.74 -7.26 16.86
CA LEU A 70 -7.65 -6.63 17.63
C LEU A 70 -6.60 -5.97 16.75
N LEU A 71 -6.54 -6.33 15.46
CA LEU A 71 -5.60 -5.78 14.50
C LEU A 71 -6.19 -4.62 13.68
N GLY A 72 -7.41 -4.18 13.99
CA GLY A 72 -8.08 -3.09 13.31
C GLY A 72 -9.47 -3.46 12.82
N GLY A 73 -9.96 -2.71 11.86
CA GLY A 73 -11.29 -2.91 11.30
C GLY A 73 -11.48 -2.21 9.98
N GLY A 74 -12.65 -2.42 9.39
CA GLY A 74 -13.02 -1.76 8.16
C GLY A 74 -14.53 -1.76 7.96
N ALA A 75 -14.96 -0.85 7.11
CA ALA A 75 -16.34 -0.77 6.66
C ALA A 75 -16.37 -0.56 5.15
N TYR A 76 -17.37 -1.10 4.53
CA TYR A 76 -17.65 -1.02 3.12
C TYR A 76 -19.13 -0.75 2.91
N VAL A 77 -19.45 0.09 1.95
CA VAL A 77 -20.80 0.34 1.48
C VAL A 77 -20.81 0.43 -0.03
N GLY A 78 -21.78 -0.19 -0.66
CA GLY A 78 -22.04 -0.16 -2.08
C GLY A 78 -23.52 0.10 -2.36
N TYR A 79 -23.79 0.85 -3.40
CA TYR A 79 -25.15 1.10 -3.89
C TYR A 79 -25.13 1.34 -5.40
N GLY A 80 -26.18 0.89 -6.07
CA GLY A 80 -26.31 1.20 -7.48
C GLY A 80 -27.56 0.62 -8.13
N ASN A 81 -27.61 0.82 -9.44
CA ASN A 81 -28.60 0.30 -10.36
C ASN A 81 -27.92 0.02 -11.72
N ASP A 82 -28.70 -0.22 -12.76
CA ASP A 82 -28.15 -0.55 -14.09
C ASP A 82 -27.38 0.59 -14.75
N LYS A 83 -27.57 1.86 -14.32
CA LYS A 83 -26.90 3.03 -14.90
C LYS A 83 -25.82 3.64 -14.01
N PHE A 84 -25.86 3.36 -12.72
CA PHE A 84 -25.02 4.00 -11.75
C PHE A 84 -24.62 3.02 -10.64
N SER A 85 -23.37 3.07 -10.23
CA SER A 85 -22.85 2.30 -9.11
C SER A 85 -21.83 3.12 -8.34
N VAL A 86 -21.93 3.13 -7.02
CA VAL A 86 -20.96 3.76 -6.13
C VAL A 86 -20.57 2.78 -5.03
N MET A 87 -19.29 2.79 -4.69
CA MET A 87 -18.74 2.08 -3.53
C MET A 87 -17.83 3.00 -2.76
N SER A 88 -17.84 2.82 -1.45
CA SER A 88 -16.90 3.48 -0.55
C SER A 88 -16.44 2.50 0.52
N SER A 89 -15.19 2.59 0.90
CA SER A 89 -14.60 1.74 1.93
C SER A 89 -13.54 2.48 2.72
N ILE A 90 -13.52 2.22 4.02
CA ILE A 90 -12.48 2.67 4.94
C ILE A 90 -11.86 1.45 5.62
N ARG A 91 -10.54 1.46 5.79
CA ARG A 91 -9.81 0.42 6.53
C ARG A 91 -8.84 1.08 7.50
N TYR A 92 -8.84 0.56 8.70
CA TYR A 92 -7.86 0.86 9.72
C TYR A 92 -7.17 -0.42 10.16
N LYS A 93 -5.84 -0.41 10.22
CA LYS A 93 -5.03 -1.53 10.71
C LYS A 93 -4.02 -1.03 11.72
N THR A 94 -3.82 -1.80 12.79
CA THR A 94 -2.73 -1.60 13.75
C THR A 94 -2.23 -2.97 14.21
N THR A 95 -0.92 -3.13 14.31
CA THR A 95 -0.32 -4.36 14.84
C THR A 95 0.22 -4.15 16.26
N ARG A 96 -0.09 -3.01 16.89
CA ARG A 96 0.41 -2.62 18.21
C ARG A 96 0.20 -3.71 19.27
N TYR A 97 -0.99 -4.32 19.29
CA TYR A 97 -1.31 -5.35 20.29
C TYR A 97 -0.56 -6.66 20.05
N LEU A 98 -0.35 -7.03 18.79
CA LEU A 98 0.40 -8.23 18.44
C LEU A 98 1.89 -8.04 18.77
N LEU A 99 2.46 -6.92 18.39
CA LEU A 99 3.88 -6.63 18.60
C LEU A 99 4.20 -6.39 20.08
N GLY A 100 3.29 -5.85 20.86
CA GLY A 100 3.45 -5.69 22.31
C GLY A 100 3.36 -6.99 23.11
N SER A 101 2.95 -8.10 22.51
CA SER A 101 2.94 -9.43 23.13
C SER A 101 4.17 -10.27 22.80
N LEU A 102 5.00 -9.82 21.88
CA LEU A 102 6.26 -10.48 21.52
C LEU A 102 7.39 -9.91 22.40
N GLU A 103 8.37 -10.75 22.75
CA GLU A 103 9.64 -10.28 23.30
C GLU A 103 10.43 -9.54 22.20
N THR A 104 10.00 -8.33 21.90
CA THR A 104 10.64 -7.49 20.88
C THR A 104 11.70 -6.60 21.51
N THR A 105 12.63 -6.13 20.67
CA THR A 105 13.70 -5.22 21.08
C THR A 105 13.26 -3.76 21.21
N GLY A 106 11.93 -3.50 21.18
CA GLY A 106 11.40 -2.15 21.28
C GLY A 106 9.87 -2.08 21.11
N GLU A 107 9.33 -0.92 21.36
CA GLU A 107 7.91 -0.61 21.21
C GLU A 107 7.58 -0.19 19.78
N TYR A 108 6.78 -0.99 19.09
CA TYR A 108 6.32 -0.75 17.71
C TYR A 108 4.87 -0.28 17.70
N ARG A 109 4.60 0.84 17.02
CA ARG A 109 3.24 1.43 16.93
C ARG A 109 2.89 1.78 15.49
N PRO A 110 2.64 0.81 14.61
CA PRO A 110 2.15 1.06 13.26
C PRO A 110 0.66 1.37 13.27
N ASN A 111 0.27 2.36 12.49
CA ASN A 111 -1.12 2.73 12.23
C ASN A 111 -1.31 2.95 10.73
N PHE A 112 -2.29 2.28 10.15
CA PHE A 112 -2.64 2.37 8.74
C PHE A 112 -4.09 2.81 8.61
N LEU A 113 -4.32 3.89 7.90
CA LEU A 113 -5.64 4.37 7.52
C LEU A 113 -5.71 4.46 6.01
N ASP A 114 -6.73 3.85 5.42
CA ASP A 114 -6.96 3.85 3.99
C ASP A 114 -8.44 4.09 3.70
N TYR A 115 -8.71 5.01 2.79
CA TYR A 115 -10.04 5.32 2.29
C TYR A 115 -10.07 5.16 0.78
N GLN A 116 -11.08 4.48 0.26
CA GLN A 116 -11.30 4.29 -1.16
C GLN A 116 -12.73 4.60 -1.55
N ALA A 117 -12.87 5.15 -2.76
CA ALA A 117 -14.14 5.35 -3.42
C ALA A 117 -14.07 4.91 -4.88
N TYR A 118 -15.13 4.32 -5.38
CA TYR A 118 -15.32 3.98 -6.78
C TYR A 118 -16.70 4.40 -7.23
N LEU A 119 -16.75 5.05 -8.38
CA LEU A 119 -17.96 5.49 -9.04
C LEU A 119 -17.97 4.96 -10.47
N SER A 120 -19.07 4.34 -10.89
CA SER A 120 -19.33 3.96 -12.27
C SER A 120 -20.66 4.55 -12.71
N TRP A 121 -20.68 5.21 -13.87
CA TRP A 121 -21.87 5.84 -14.43
C TRP A 121 -22.00 5.52 -15.91
N THR A 122 -23.12 4.93 -16.29
CA THR A 122 -23.45 4.56 -17.67
C THR A 122 -24.76 5.25 -18.05
N PRO A 123 -24.73 6.55 -18.42
CA PRO A 123 -25.94 7.33 -18.69
C PRO A 123 -26.77 6.76 -19.83
N ASN A 124 -26.13 6.12 -20.80
CA ASN A 124 -26.75 5.49 -21.96
C ASN A 124 -25.86 4.35 -22.50
N GLU A 125 -26.33 3.64 -23.50
CA GLU A 125 -25.62 2.50 -24.10
C GLU A 125 -24.29 2.87 -24.78
N ARG A 126 -24.04 4.16 -25.06
CA ARG A 126 -22.86 4.65 -25.78
C ARG A 126 -21.75 5.13 -24.85
N TRP A 127 -22.06 5.56 -23.63
CA TRP A 127 -21.10 6.17 -22.74
C TRP A 127 -21.03 5.45 -21.39
N ALA A 128 -19.83 5.24 -20.94
CA ALA A 128 -19.54 4.77 -19.57
C ALA A 128 -18.38 5.59 -18.98
N PHE A 129 -18.51 5.95 -17.72
CA PHE A 129 -17.51 6.69 -16.94
C PHE A 129 -17.22 5.93 -15.65
N ASP A 130 -15.96 5.78 -15.36
CA ASP A 130 -15.49 5.17 -14.12
C ASP A 130 -14.51 6.11 -13.44
N PHE A 131 -14.61 6.24 -12.12
CA PHE A 131 -13.69 7.01 -11.30
C PHE A 131 -13.30 6.20 -10.08
N ILE A 132 -11.99 6.18 -9.75
CA ILE A 132 -11.41 5.55 -8.57
C ILE A 132 -10.63 6.62 -7.82
N GLY A 133 -10.83 6.70 -6.51
CA GLY A 133 -10.03 7.52 -5.60
C GLY A 133 -9.54 6.70 -4.42
N ASN A 134 -8.30 6.93 -4.02
CA ASN A 134 -7.70 6.37 -2.82
C ASN A 134 -6.89 7.42 -2.07
N ILE A 135 -7.04 7.44 -0.76
CA ILE A 135 -6.22 8.21 0.17
C ILE A 135 -5.74 7.27 1.25
N SER A 136 -4.44 7.22 1.48
CA SER A 136 -3.82 6.40 2.50
C SER A 136 -2.88 7.24 3.36
N ASP A 137 -2.96 7.07 4.68
CA ASP A 137 -2.10 7.74 5.65
C ASP A 137 -1.59 6.69 6.64
N ASN A 138 -0.28 6.42 6.60
CA ASN A 138 0.35 5.35 7.35
C ASN A 138 1.46 5.94 8.20
N HIS A 139 1.39 5.69 9.49
CA HIS A 139 2.36 6.13 10.48
C HIS A 139 3.01 4.92 11.14
N TYR A 140 4.31 5.01 11.31
CA TYR A 140 5.07 4.06 12.10
C TYR A 140 5.91 4.81 13.12
N ASN A 141 5.85 4.35 14.36
CA ASN A 141 6.71 4.85 15.42
C ASN A 141 7.37 3.64 16.08
N PHE A 142 8.67 3.72 16.23
CA PHE A 142 9.47 2.74 16.95
C PHE A 142 10.26 3.44 18.03
N LYS A 143 10.28 2.83 19.21
CA LYS A 143 11.13 3.23 20.33
C LYS A 143 11.86 1.97 20.83
N PRO A 144 13.19 1.91 20.70
CA PRO A 144 13.96 0.78 21.21
C PRO A 144 13.88 0.71 22.73
N GLU A 145 13.90 -0.49 23.28
CA GLU A 145 13.92 -0.71 24.72
C GLU A 145 15.31 -1.18 25.15
N SER A 146 15.76 -0.62 26.28
CA SER A 146 16.98 -1.05 26.93
C SER A 146 16.84 -2.50 27.43
N ARG A 147 17.91 -3.28 27.32
CA ARG A 147 17.90 -4.69 27.67
C ARG A 147 19.17 -5.11 28.39
N GLU A 148 19.03 -6.17 29.19
CA GLU A 148 20.11 -6.84 29.88
C GLU A 148 20.13 -8.31 29.46
N THR A 149 21.31 -8.82 29.11
CA THR A 149 21.52 -10.22 28.75
C THR A 149 22.65 -10.79 29.61
N LYS A 150 22.37 -11.90 30.30
CA LYS A 150 23.38 -12.62 31.10
C LYS A 150 23.90 -13.82 30.31
N PHE A 151 25.18 -14.01 30.32
CA PHE A 151 25.86 -15.13 29.66
C PHE A 151 27.11 -15.53 30.40
N GLY A 152 27.66 -16.69 30.07
CA GLY A 152 28.85 -17.26 30.71
C GLY A 152 28.57 -18.52 31.54
N THR A 153 29.46 -18.87 32.44
CA THR A 153 29.35 -20.02 33.33
C THR A 153 29.00 -19.59 34.77
N ILE A 154 28.67 -20.53 35.63
CA ILE A 154 28.36 -20.26 37.06
C ILE A 154 29.50 -19.51 37.76
N ASN A 155 30.76 -19.77 37.36
CA ASN A 155 31.95 -19.17 37.97
C ASN A 155 32.43 -17.90 37.23
N ASP A 156 31.94 -17.64 36.02
CA ASP A 156 32.30 -16.48 35.19
C ASP A 156 31.08 -16.04 34.43
N ALA A 157 30.13 -15.49 35.15
CA ALA A 157 28.91 -14.92 34.54
C ALA A 157 29.14 -13.44 34.24
N LYS A 158 28.74 -13.05 33.04
CA LYS A 158 28.81 -11.67 32.56
C LYS A 158 27.41 -11.15 32.23
N THR A 159 27.25 -9.86 32.44
CA THR A 159 26.01 -9.16 32.12
C THR A 159 26.29 -8.10 31.06
N PHE A 160 25.64 -8.21 29.91
CA PHE A 160 25.70 -7.24 28.86
C PHE A 160 24.46 -6.38 28.92
N LYS A 161 24.62 -5.07 29.07
CA LYS A 161 23.53 -4.09 29.12
C LYS A 161 23.60 -3.20 27.90
N VAL A 162 22.46 -2.96 27.32
CA VAL A 162 22.29 -1.98 26.23
C VAL A 162 21.25 -0.98 26.67
N TYR A 163 21.65 0.26 26.78
CA TYR A 163 20.74 1.40 27.01
C TYR A 163 20.47 2.06 25.68
N PHE A 164 19.21 2.04 25.26
CA PHE A 164 18.79 2.73 24.06
C PHE A 164 18.07 4.05 24.40
N ASP A 165 18.39 5.08 23.63
CA ASP A 165 17.64 6.34 23.60
C ASP A 165 17.30 6.71 22.16
N GLY A 166 16.23 7.51 22.00
CA GLY A 166 15.80 7.97 20.70
C GLY A 166 14.56 7.25 20.19
N LYS A 167 14.27 7.45 18.90
CA LYS A 167 13.08 6.94 18.23
C LYS A 167 13.21 6.98 16.73
N GLU A 168 12.39 6.15 16.07
CA GLU A 168 12.12 6.20 14.64
C GLU A 168 10.66 6.65 14.41
N LYS A 169 10.47 7.47 13.38
CA LYS A 169 9.17 7.92 12.92
C LYS A 169 9.13 7.90 11.42
N ASP A 170 8.19 7.12 10.88
CA ASP A 170 7.95 7.06 9.46
C ASP A 170 6.52 7.47 9.13
N LEU A 171 6.39 8.15 8.00
CA LEU A 171 5.12 8.58 7.44
C LEU A 171 5.09 8.18 5.96
N PHE A 172 4.01 7.54 5.53
CA PHE A 172 3.74 7.23 4.13
C PHE A 172 2.34 7.69 3.79
N ARG A 173 2.24 8.81 3.09
CA ARG A 173 0.97 9.39 2.66
C ARG A 173 0.82 9.26 1.16
N THR A 174 -0.24 8.62 0.71
CA THR A 174 -0.47 8.34 -0.70
C THR A 174 -1.84 8.83 -1.14
N TYR A 175 -1.87 9.44 -2.30
CA TYR A 175 -3.08 9.83 -3.02
C TYR A 175 -3.06 9.18 -4.39
N TYR A 176 -4.15 8.58 -4.76
CA TYR A 176 -4.34 8.00 -6.08
C TYR A 176 -5.72 8.34 -6.60
N GLY A 177 -5.77 8.76 -7.86
CA GLY A 177 -7.02 8.98 -8.59
C GLY A 177 -6.91 8.45 -9.99
N ALA A 178 -7.96 7.80 -10.49
CA ALA A 178 -8.02 7.31 -11.86
C ALA A 178 -9.41 7.55 -12.44
N PHE A 179 -9.45 7.90 -13.72
CA PHE A 179 -10.66 8.18 -14.47
C PHE A 179 -10.63 7.45 -15.81
N THR A 180 -11.75 6.86 -16.19
CA THR A 180 -11.93 6.24 -17.51
C THR A 180 -13.22 6.72 -18.11
N ALA A 181 -13.15 7.24 -19.34
CA ALA A 181 -14.32 7.55 -20.18
C ALA A 181 -14.33 6.63 -21.39
N THR A 182 -15.35 5.82 -21.54
CA THR A 182 -15.49 4.89 -22.65
C THR A 182 -16.66 5.29 -23.53
N ARG A 183 -16.41 5.39 -24.82
CA ARG A 183 -17.42 5.59 -25.85
C ARG A 183 -17.53 4.37 -26.75
N LYS A 184 -18.73 3.84 -26.90
CA LYS A 184 -19.05 2.74 -27.81
C LYS A 184 -19.56 3.29 -29.15
N PHE A 185 -18.95 2.80 -30.23
CA PHE A 185 -19.35 3.09 -31.61
C PHE A 185 -19.98 1.82 -32.18
N GLY A 186 -21.30 1.73 -32.04
CA GLY A 186 -22.03 0.51 -32.38
C GLY A 186 -21.78 -0.64 -31.40
N LYS A 187 -21.80 -1.89 -31.93
CA LYS A 187 -21.67 -3.10 -31.12
C LYS A 187 -20.23 -3.62 -31.00
N ASN A 188 -19.36 -3.17 -31.89
CA ASN A 188 -18.06 -3.82 -32.10
C ASN A 188 -16.86 -2.93 -31.78
N THR A 189 -17.05 -1.62 -31.59
CA THR A 189 -15.93 -0.69 -31.39
C THR A 189 -16.12 0.12 -30.14
N GLU A 190 -15.07 0.20 -29.33
CA GLU A 190 -14.99 0.99 -28.10
C GLU A 190 -13.73 1.84 -28.13
N LEU A 191 -13.84 3.09 -27.76
CA LEU A 191 -12.73 4.01 -27.54
C LEU A 191 -12.77 4.46 -26.09
N SER A 192 -11.65 4.27 -25.36
CA SER A 192 -11.54 4.66 -23.97
C SER A 192 -10.41 5.66 -23.78
N LEU A 193 -10.72 6.76 -23.11
CA LEU A 193 -9.74 7.68 -22.55
C LEU A 193 -9.52 7.29 -21.09
N LEU A 194 -8.27 7.04 -20.71
CA LEU A 194 -7.86 6.69 -19.38
C LEU A 194 -6.93 7.78 -18.84
N GLY A 195 -7.10 8.16 -17.60
CA GLY A 195 -6.22 9.09 -16.92
C GLY A 195 -6.01 8.67 -15.49
N SER A 196 -4.79 8.78 -14.97
CA SER A 196 -4.50 8.57 -13.56
C SER A 196 -3.47 9.53 -13.02
N ALA A 197 -3.58 9.82 -11.73
CA ALA A 197 -2.62 10.59 -10.97
C ALA A 197 -2.31 9.87 -9.66
N PHE A 198 -1.03 9.81 -9.35
CA PHE A 198 -0.49 9.23 -8.12
C PHE A 198 0.44 10.24 -7.48
N SER A 199 0.35 10.39 -6.17
CA SER A 199 1.30 11.18 -5.38
C SER A 199 1.58 10.46 -4.07
N THR A 200 2.85 10.36 -3.69
CA THR A 200 3.25 9.88 -2.38
C THR A 200 4.21 10.88 -1.73
N HIS A 201 4.05 11.07 -0.43
CA HIS A 201 4.98 11.76 0.44
C HIS A 201 5.45 10.75 1.49
N GLU A 202 6.75 10.50 1.53
CA GLU A 202 7.39 9.55 2.42
C GLU A 202 8.42 10.26 3.28
N GLN A 203 8.38 9.94 4.55
CA GLN A 203 9.34 10.41 5.52
C GLN A 203 9.80 9.20 6.33
N GLU A 204 11.11 8.98 6.38
CA GLU A 204 11.77 8.01 7.24
C GLU A 204 12.80 8.76 8.08
N THR A 205 12.52 8.91 9.37
CA THR A 205 13.39 9.66 10.27
C THR A 205 13.68 8.88 11.53
N TYR A 206 14.94 8.67 11.82
CA TYR A 206 15.37 8.08 13.08
C TYR A 206 16.60 8.78 13.65
N ASP A 207 16.67 8.78 14.97
CA ASP A 207 17.82 9.18 15.75
C ASP A 207 17.83 8.25 16.98
N ILE A 208 18.67 7.23 16.94
CA ILE A 208 18.74 6.15 17.92
C ILE A 208 20.18 6.04 18.37
N THR A 209 20.38 6.11 19.69
CA THR A 209 21.68 5.90 20.33
C THR A 209 21.62 4.65 21.19
N GLY A 210 22.58 3.77 21.07
CA GLY A 210 22.78 2.61 21.94
C GLY A 210 24.09 2.74 22.71
N GLU A 211 24.01 2.68 24.03
CA GLU A 211 25.16 2.61 24.94
C GLU A 211 25.32 1.17 25.43
N TYR A 212 26.51 0.63 25.26
CA TYR A 212 26.82 -0.76 25.53
C TYR A 212 27.76 -0.90 26.74
N TRP A 213 27.35 -1.73 27.70
CA TRP A 213 28.05 -1.94 28.96
C TRP A 213 28.22 -3.43 29.24
N LEU A 214 29.38 -3.79 29.76
CA LEU A 214 29.70 -5.14 30.16
C LEU A 214 30.11 -5.18 31.66
N ASN A 215 29.44 -6.03 32.42
CA ASN A 215 29.74 -6.23 33.83
C ASN A 215 30.09 -7.69 34.08
N GLU A 216 31.04 -7.94 34.99
CA GLU A 216 31.22 -9.25 35.59
C GLU A 216 30.23 -9.43 36.76
N SER A 217 29.60 -10.60 36.86
CA SER A 217 28.70 -10.92 37.98
C SER A 217 29.45 -10.87 39.31
N GLY A 218 28.95 -9.99 40.20
CA GLY A 218 29.60 -9.76 41.51
C GLY A 218 30.54 -8.55 41.55
N SER A 219 30.88 -7.94 40.43
CA SER A 219 31.59 -6.67 40.37
C SER A 219 30.59 -5.48 40.35
N GLN A 220 30.96 -4.42 41.08
CA GLN A 220 30.23 -3.13 40.96
C GLN A 220 30.80 -2.24 39.83
N GLU A 221 31.85 -2.70 39.18
CA GLU A 221 32.47 -1.97 38.08
C GLU A 221 31.74 -2.28 36.74
N GLU A 222 31.25 -1.28 36.11
CA GLU A 222 30.68 -1.34 34.77
C GLU A 222 31.74 -0.89 33.75
N LEU A 223 32.04 -1.74 32.79
CA LEU A 223 32.93 -1.41 31.69
C LEU A 223 32.13 -0.94 30.49
N GLY A 224 32.28 0.34 30.12
CA GLY A 224 31.73 0.86 28.91
C GLY A 224 32.40 0.22 27.69
N VAL A 225 31.62 -0.46 26.85
CA VAL A 225 32.11 -1.11 25.62
C VAL A 225 32.12 -0.15 24.46
N GLY A 226 31.11 0.71 24.39
CA GLY A 226 31.01 1.71 23.36
C GLY A 226 29.64 2.35 23.23
N VAL A 227 29.56 3.34 22.34
CA VAL A 227 28.32 4.02 21.98
C VAL A 227 28.17 3.92 20.47
N TYR A 228 26.98 3.56 20.01
CA TYR A 228 26.62 3.55 18.60
C TYR A 228 25.40 4.43 18.37
N ARG A 229 25.47 5.33 17.39
CA ARG A 229 24.38 6.22 17.04
C ARG A 229 24.04 6.08 15.56
N GLU A 230 22.78 5.86 15.29
CA GLU A 230 22.19 5.91 13.94
C GLU A 230 21.31 7.13 13.83
N HIS A 231 21.48 7.84 12.72
CA HIS A 231 20.70 9.04 12.43
C HIS A 231 20.42 9.13 10.94
N ALA A 232 19.16 9.24 10.56
CA ALA A 232 18.77 9.56 9.19
C ALA A 232 17.54 10.45 9.15
N ARG A 233 17.43 11.22 8.06
CA ARG A 233 16.28 12.03 7.70
C ARG A 233 16.07 11.95 6.20
N ASN A 234 15.28 10.98 5.78
CA ASN A 234 14.97 10.73 4.39
C ASN A 234 13.55 11.25 4.10
N TYR A 235 13.45 12.02 3.04
CA TYR A 235 12.17 12.51 2.50
C TYR A 235 12.10 12.14 1.04
N LEU A 236 10.94 11.70 0.59
CA LEU A 236 10.68 11.37 -0.80
C LEU A 236 9.29 11.90 -1.18
N ASP A 237 9.27 12.75 -2.17
CA ASP A 237 8.05 13.17 -2.85
C ASP A 237 8.05 12.61 -4.26
N ALA A 238 7.08 11.76 -4.59
CA ALA A 238 6.95 11.21 -5.93
C ALA A 238 5.54 11.47 -6.48
N LYS A 239 5.49 11.96 -7.71
CA LYS A 239 4.26 12.25 -8.45
C LYS A 239 4.31 11.59 -9.81
N VAL A 240 3.28 10.86 -10.15
CA VAL A 240 3.15 10.20 -11.45
C VAL A 240 1.78 10.56 -12.02
N ALA A 241 1.77 11.05 -13.25
CA ALA A 241 0.53 11.26 -14.00
C ALA A 241 0.60 10.48 -15.31
N SER A 242 -0.49 9.81 -15.67
CA SER A 242 -0.59 9.08 -16.92
C SER A 242 -1.90 9.37 -17.64
N ALA A 243 -1.85 9.36 -18.96
CA ALA A 243 -3.00 9.42 -19.84
C ALA A 243 -2.84 8.39 -20.95
N ALA A 244 -3.91 7.71 -21.31
CA ALA A 244 -3.91 6.74 -22.40
C ALA A 244 -5.19 6.82 -23.22
N LEU A 245 -5.06 6.54 -24.52
CA LEU A 245 -6.18 6.33 -25.42
C LEU A 245 -6.13 4.88 -25.88
N ARG A 246 -7.23 4.13 -25.68
CA ARG A 246 -7.34 2.71 -26.00
C ARG A 246 -8.50 2.47 -26.95
N LEU A 247 -8.22 1.83 -28.07
CA LEU A 247 -9.19 1.38 -29.06
C LEU A 247 -9.34 -0.14 -28.94
N LYS A 248 -10.58 -0.62 -28.83
CA LYS A 248 -10.95 -2.01 -28.99
C LYS A 248 -11.93 -2.11 -30.12
N THR A 249 -11.68 -3.00 -31.06
CA THR A 249 -12.61 -3.22 -32.17
C THR A 249 -12.63 -4.69 -32.61
N ARG A 250 -13.79 -5.14 -33.03
CA ARG A 250 -14.00 -6.47 -33.58
C ARG A 250 -14.51 -6.36 -35.01
N PHE A 251 -13.81 -7.03 -35.92
CA PHE A 251 -14.21 -7.12 -37.32
C PHE A 251 -14.09 -8.57 -37.80
N GLY A 252 -15.22 -9.17 -38.17
CA GLY A 252 -15.30 -10.59 -38.49
C GLY A 252 -14.87 -11.48 -37.31
N ALA A 253 -13.86 -12.32 -37.53
CA ALA A 253 -13.28 -13.20 -36.52
C ALA A 253 -12.12 -12.55 -35.73
N HIS A 254 -11.72 -11.33 -36.08
CA HIS A 254 -10.56 -10.66 -35.50
C HIS A 254 -10.95 -9.69 -34.39
N ASN A 255 -10.22 -9.71 -33.29
CA ASN A 255 -10.29 -8.70 -32.24
C ASN A 255 -8.96 -7.91 -32.24
N LEU A 256 -9.07 -6.59 -32.39
CA LEU A 256 -7.94 -5.69 -32.33
C LEU A 256 -8.05 -4.83 -31.08
N GLU A 257 -6.97 -4.75 -30.32
CA GLU A 257 -6.78 -3.78 -29.24
C GLU A 257 -5.50 -3.00 -29.50
N ALA A 258 -5.61 -1.68 -29.52
CA ALA A 258 -4.47 -0.77 -29.68
C ALA A 258 -4.56 0.31 -28.61
N ALA A 259 -3.40 0.76 -28.11
CA ALA A 259 -3.33 1.84 -27.14
C ALA A 259 -2.10 2.72 -27.39
N VAL A 260 -2.24 3.99 -27.06
CA VAL A 260 -1.13 4.94 -26.91
C VAL A 260 -1.22 5.53 -25.50
N SER A 261 -0.09 5.65 -24.83
CA SER A 261 -0.01 6.21 -23.47
C SER A 261 1.12 7.21 -23.35
N LEU A 262 0.90 8.19 -22.50
CA LEU A 262 1.88 9.17 -22.04
C LEU A 262 1.96 9.07 -20.52
N ARG A 263 3.17 9.18 -19.99
CA ARG A 263 3.43 9.19 -18.55
C ARG A 263 4.47 10.25 -18.22
N THR A 264 4.21 10.96 -17.14
CA THR A 264 5.17 11.89 -16.54
C THR A 264 5.46 11.46 -15.12
N GLU A 265 6.72 11.53 -14.73
CA GLU A 265 7.20 11.17 -13.39
C GLU A 265 8.03 12.32 -12.85
N HIS A 266 7.82 12.65 -11.59
CA HIS A 266 8.59 13.66 -10.87
C HIS A 266 8.90 13.08 -9.49
N VAL A 267 10.19 13.06 -9.14
CA VAL A 267 10.69 12.50 -7.88
C VAL A 267 11.71 13.48 -7.29
N GLU A 268 11.48 13.88 -6.05
CA GLU A 268 12.34 14.75 -5.26
C GLU A 268 12.76 14.09 -3.94
#